data_9a7fd6da9572485bb34557700609d907
#
_entry.id   9a7fd6da9572485bb34557700609d907
#
_cell.length_a   1.000
_cell.length_b   1.000
_cell.length_c   1.000
_cell.angle_alpha   90.00
_cell.angle_beta   90.00
_cell.angle_gamma   90.00
#
_symmetry.space_group_name_H-M   'P 1'
#
loop_
_entity.id
_entity.type
_entity.pdbx_description
1 polymer ?
#
loop_
_entity_poly.entity_id
_entity_poly.type
_entity_poly.pdbx_seq_one_letter_code
_entity_poly.pdbx_strand_id
1 'polypeptide(L)'
;MATVALSGIITPTNVVTATSTTTLTNKTLTSPTLTTPALGTPASGNLTSCTADGTNEVGFKNIPQNSQSTAYTLVLADAGKHIFHPSGDANARTFTIPANSSVAYPIGTAITFINMTSQVVTIAITTDTMYLSSAGTTGSRSLAQYGSATAIKMTSTTWLISGSGLT
;
A
#
# COMPACT_ATOMS: atom_id res chain seq x y z
N MET A 1 -3.18 -41.86 -45.84
CA MET A 1 -2.99 -40.48 -45.41
C MET A 1 -1.51 -40.17 -45.43
N ALA A 2 -1.05 -39.25 -46.24
CA ALA A 2 0.34 -38.84 -46.24
C ALA A 2 0.63 -37.97 -45.01
N THR A 3 1.42 -38.47 -44.09
CA THR A 3 1.98 -37.65 -43.00
C THR A 3 3.01 -36.71 -43.61
N VAL A 4 2.66 -35.43 -43.71
CA VAL A 4 3.65 -34.38 -44.03
C VAL A 4 4.63 -34.35 -42.90
N ALA A 5 5.85 -34.80 -43.11
CA ALA A 5 6.91 -34.66 -42.15
C ALA A 5 7.24 -33.16 -42.02
N LEU A 6 7.00 -32.54 -40.86
CA LEU A 6 7.36 -31.17 -40.54
C LEU A 6 8.87 -30.93 -40.61
N SER A 7 9.68 -31.98 -40.82
CA SER A 7 11.13 -31.93 -40.77
C SER A 7 11.82 -31.10 -41.88
N GLY A 8 11.10 -30.72 -42.92
CA GLY A 8 11.62 -29.82 -43.98
C GLY A 8 11.37 -28.35 -43.77
N ILE A 9 10.49 -27.99 -42.83
CA ILE A 9 10.08 -26.59 -42.61
C ILE A 9 10.48 -26.09 -41.21
N ILE A 10 10.62 -27.01 -40.23
CA ILE A 10 10.93 -26.66 -38.85
C ILE A 10 12.06 -27.59 -38.40
N THR A 11 13.24 -27.06 -38.11
CA THR A 11 14.29 -27.85 -37.43
C THR A 11 13.82 -28.23 -36.02
N PRO A 12 14.10 -29.47 -35.54
CA PRO A 12 13.66 -29.89 -34.21
C PRO A 12 14.07 -28.96 -33.07
N THR A 13 15.10 -28.17 -33.28
CA THR A 13 15.60 -27.18 -32.33
C THR A 13 14.72 -25.93 -32.24
N ASN A 14 13.79 -25.70 -33.19
CA ASN A 14 12.94 -24.53 -33.24
C ASN A 14 11.50 -24.82 -32.78
N VAL A 15 11.18 -26.06 -32.47
CA VAL A 15 9.85 -26.46 -31.99
C VAL A 15 9.84 -26.46 -30.48
N VAL A 16 9.12 -25.50 -29.91
CA VAL A 16 8.83 -25.47 -28.46
C VAL A 16 7.52 -26.20 -28.25
N THR A 17 7.55 -27.34 -27.60
CA THR A 17 6.37 -28.14 -27.24
C THR A 17 5.96 -27.87 -25.80
N ALA A 18 4.77 -28.31 -25.40
CA ALA A 18 4.28 -28.17 -24.03
C ALA A 18 5.20 -28.80 -22.96
N THR A 19 6.07 -29.74 -23.36
CA THR A 19 7.00 -30.46 -22.47
C THR A 19 8.47 -30.12 -22.71
N SER A 20 8.76 -29.18 -23.62
CA SER A 20 10.16 -28.82 -23.92
C SER A 20 10.77 -27.95 -22.84
N THR A 21 12.03 -28.20 -22.49
CA THR A 21 12.86 -27.37 -21.60
C THR A 21 13.72 -26.36 -22.37
N THR A 22 13.32 -26.02 -23.59
CA THR A 22 14.10 -25.19 -24.51
C THR A 22 14.11 -23.72 -24.06
N THR A 23 15.29 -23.13 -24.05
CA THR A 23 15.44 -21.69 -23.83
C THR A 23 15.09 -20.91 -25.11
N LEU A 24 14.20 -19.94 -25.00
CA LEU A 24 13.84 -19.02 -26.07
C LEU A 24 14.83 -17.83 -26.06
N THR A 25 15.72 -17.76 -27.04
CA THR A 25 16.64 -16.62 -27.21
C THR A 25 16.21 -15.76 -28.38
N ASN A 26 16.30 -14.43 -28.22
CA ASN A 26 15.95 -13.43 -29.26
C ASN A 26 14.52 -13.61 -29.81
N LYS A 27 13.55 -13.90 -28.91
CA LYS A 27 12.14 -14.05 -29.28
C LYS A 27 11.30 -12.95 -28.66
N THR A 28 10.38 -12.40 -29.45
CA THR A 28 9.33 -11.54 -28.97
C THR A 28 8.09 -12.40 -28.67
N LEU A 29 7.58 -12.31 -27.44
CA LEU A 29 6.34 -12.99 -27.03
C LEU A 29 5.24 -11.94 -26.96
N THR A 30 4.18 -12.12 -27.74
CA THR A 30 3.02 -11.22 -27.71
C THR A 30 1.99 -11.77 -26.72
N SER A 31 1.69 -10.98 -25.67
CA SER A 31 0.70 -11.31 -24.62
C SER A 31 0.86 -12.73 -24.01
N PRO A 32 2.08 -13.10 -23.56
CA PRO A 32 2.27 -14.42 -22.96
C PRO A 32 1.57 -14.51 -21.61
N THR A 33 0.89 -15.61 -21.34
CA THR A 33 0.45 -15.95 -19.99
C THR A 33 1.55 -16.75 -19.30
N LEU A 34 2.14 -16.19 -18.25
CA LEU A 34 3.22 -16.81 -17.49
C LEU A 34 2.71 -17.18 -16.08
N THR A 35 2.86 -18.44 -15.70
CA THR A 35 2.54 -18.89 -14.34
C THR A 35 3.80 -18.85 -13.50
N THR A 36 3.78 -18.08 -12.39
CA THR A 36 4.91 -17.91 -11.46
C THR A 36 6.27 -17.60 -12.15
N PRO A 37 6.33 -16.55 -13.01
CA PRO A 37 7.58 -16.26 -13.74
C PRO A 37 8.67 -15.73 -12.80
N ALA A 38 9.89 -16.27 -12.92
CA ALA A 38 11.09 -15.65 -12.37
C ALA A 38 11.66 -14.67 -13.40
N LEU A 39 11.38 -13.38 -13.26
CA LEU A 39 11.72 -12.37 -14.28
C LEU A 39 13.16 -11.85 -14.19
N GLY A 40 13.93 -12.24 -13.18
CA GLY A 40 15.28 -11.70 -12.96
C GLY A 40 15.24 -10.18 -12.77
N THR A 41 16.21 -9.46 -13.34
CA THR A 41 16.24 -7.98 -13.34
C THR A 41 15.80 -7.47 -14.71
N PRO A 42 14.54 -7.05 -14.92
CA PRO A 42 14.11 -6.48 -16.20
C PRO A 42 14.81 -5.13 -16.43
N ALA A 43 15.31 -4.90 -17.64
CA ALA A 43 15.96 -3.65 -18.01
C ALA A 43 14.98 -2.48 -18.06
N SER A 44 13.70 -2.74 -18.36
CA SER A 44 12.61 -1.77 -18.34
C SER A 44 11.28 -2.50 -18.25
N GLY A 45 10.26 -1.84 -17.74
CA GLY A 45 8.91 -2.38 -17.66
C GLY A 45 7.91 -1.32 -17.23
N ASN A 46 6.67 -1.42 -17.70
CA ASN A 46 5.56 -0.63 -17.19
C ASN A 46 4.84 -1.44 -16.09
N LEU A 47 4.96 -0.98 -14.85
CA LEU A 47 4.40 -1.63 -13.68
C LEU A 47 3.11 -0.96 -13.18
N THR A 48 2.49 -0.08 -13.99
CA THR A 48 1.30 0.69 -13.58
C THR A 48 0.09 -0.18 -13.25
N SER A 49 0.07 -1.42 -13.72
CA SER A 49 -0.98 -2.40 -13.39
C SER A 49 -0.47 -3.54 -12.51
N CYS A 50 0.74 -3.41 -11.97
CA CYS A 50 1.32 -4.40 -11.07
C CYS A 50 1.09 -3.98 -9.63
N THR A 51 0.81 -4.95 -8.77
CA THR A 51 0.71 -4.77 -7.32
C THR A 51 1.81 -5.57 -6.63
N ALA A 52 2.31 -5.06 -5.50
CA ALA A 52 3.35 -5.75 -4.71
C ALA A 52 2.80 -6.99 -3.98
N ASP A 53 1.52 -6.95 -3.61
CA ASP A 53 0.85 -7.95 -2.77
C ASP A 53 -0.60 -8.20 -3.20
N GLY A 54 -0.96 -7.87 -4.45
CA GLY A 54 -2.33 -7.95 -4.96
C GLY A 54 -3.20 -6.72 -4.63
N THR A 55 -2.71 -5.77 -3.83
CA THR A 55 -3.46 -4.58 -3.37
C THR A 55 -2.67 -3.30 -3.55
N ASN A 56 -1.40 -3.29 -3.18
CA ASN A 56 -0.56 -2.09 -3.22
C ASN A 56 0.20 -2.00 -4.55
N GLU A 57 0.09 -0.85 -5.22
CA GLU A 57 0.82 -0.59 -6.47
C GLU A 57 2.34 -0.59 -6.27
N VAL A 58 3.07 -1.09 -7.27
CA VAL A 58 4.52 -1.04 -7.28
C VAL A 58 4.99 0.35 -7.70
N GLY A 59 5.74 1.01 -6.83
CA GLY A 59 6.35 2.32 -7.12
C GLY A 59 5.49 3.49 -6.66
N PHE A 60 5.83 4.06 -5.51
CA PHE A 60 5.16 5.23 -4.96
C PHE A 60 5.56 6.51 -5.71
N LYS A 61 4.59 7.17 -6.30
CA LYS A 61 4.74 8.53 -6.84
C LYS A 61 4.12 9.58 -5.93
N ASN A 62 3.25 9.18 -5.01
CA ASN A 62 2.49 10.02 -4.10
C ASN A 62 2.09 9.22 -2.86
N ILE A 63 1.69 9.90 -1.79
CA ILE A 63 1.01 9.29 -0.66
C ILE A 63 -0.48 9.23 -1.00
N PRO A 64 -1.09 8.04 -1.20
CA PRO A 64 -2.49 7.96 -1.58
C PRO A 64 -3.40 8.60 -0.54
N GLN A 65 -4.46 9.29 -1.00
CA GLN A 65 -5.39 9.98 -0.13
C GLN A 65 -6.60 9.10 0.20
N ASN A 66 -6.98 9.09 1.48
CA ASN A 66 -8.29 8.64 1.94
C ASN A 66 -9.03 9.84 2.54
N SER A 67 -9.97 10.43 1.80
CA SER A 67 -10.73 11.60 2.22
C SER A 67 -11.95 11.19 3.04
N GLN A 68 -12.06 11.72 4.27
CA GLN A 68 -13.11 11.37 5.23
C GLN A 68 -13.81 12.61 5.77
N SER A 69 -15.13 12.67 5.57
CA SER A 69 -16.04 13.72 6.09
C SER A 69 -16.93 13.20 7.21
N THR A 70 -16.67 12.03 7.75
CA THR A 70 -17.37 11.41 8.89
C THR A 70 -16.35 10.81 9.86
N ALA A 71 -16.80 10.42 11.05
CA ALA A 71 -15.97 9.61 11.92
C ALA A 71 -15.55 8.32 11.19
N TYR A 72 -14.27 7.94 11.31
CA TYR A 72 -13.70 6.83 10.54
C TYR A 72 -12.79 5.96 11.39
N THR A 73 -13.02 4.67 11.34
CA THR A 73 -12.09 3.69 11.90
C THR A 73 -11.21 3.14 10.78
N LEU A 74 -9.91 3.29 10.93
CA LEU A 74 -8.93 2.91 9.92
C LEU A 74 -8.96 1.41 9.65
N VAL A 75 -8.68 1.03 8.41
CA VAL A 75 -8.61 -0.35 7.94
C VAL A 75 -7.20 -0.69 7.44
N LEU A 76 -6.87 -1.96 7.27
CA LEU A 76 -5.52 -2.39 6.85
C LEU A 76 -5.06 -1.71 5.55
N ALA A 77 -5.98 -1.44 4.64
CA ALA A 77 -5.70 -0.76 3.37
C ALA A 77 -5.31 0.72 3.52
N ASP A 78 -5.36 1.30 4.74
CA ASP A 78 -4.89 2.67 5.01
C ASP A 78 -3.40 2.75 5.34
N ALA A 79 -2.72 1.60 5.41
CA ALA A 79 -1.27 1.57 5.57
C ALA A 79 -0.59 2.37 4.43
N GLY A 80 0.27 3.32 4.80
CA GLY A 80 0.98 4.16 3.83
C GLY A 80 0.16 5.28 3.20
N LYS A 81 -1.10 5.49 3.61
CA LYS A 81 -1.96 6.57 3.12
C LYS A 81 -1.95 7.80 4.03
N HIS A 82 -2.51 8.90 3.51
CA HIS A 82 -2.93 9.99 4.37
C HIS A 82 -4.45 10.06 4.48
N ILE A 83 -4.94 10.18 5.73
CA ILE A 83 -6.34 10.41 6.05
C ILE A 83 -6.58 11.90 6.02
N PHE A 84 -7.40 12.34 5.10
CA PHE A 84 -7.62 13.75 4.81
C PHE A 84 -9.01 14.18 5.29
N HIS A 85 -9.05 15.19 6.16
CA HIS A 85 -10.30 15.84 6.56
C HIS A 85 -10.47 17.14 5.79
N PRO A 86 -11.43 17.22 4.84
CA PRO A 86 -11.56 18.36 3.94
C PRO A 86 -12.18 19.58 4.65
N SER A 87 -11.83 20.78 4.20
CA SER A 87 -12.35 22.06 4.73
C SER A 87 -13.87 22.22 4.56
N GLY A 88 -14.48 21.49 3.64
CA GLY A 88 -15.92 21.51 3.42
C GLY A 88 -16.74 20.80 4.49
N ASP A 89 -16.12 19.99 5.36
CA ASP A 89 -16.79 19.43 6.54
C ASP A 89 -16.43 20.22 7.80
N ALA A 90 -17.31 21.12 8.22
CA ALA A 90 -17.10 21.97 9.39
C ALA A 90 -17.49 21.28 10.72
N ASN A 91 -17.32 19.96 10.82
CA ASN A 91 -17.58 19.19 12.03
C ASN A 91 -16.28 18.61 12.61
N ALA A 92 -16.21 18.55 13.94
CA ALA A 92 -15.19 17.79 14.62
C ALA A 92 -15.38 16.29 14.32
N ARG A 93 -14.30 15.60 13.97
CA ARG A 93 -14.34 14.18 13.62
C ARG A 93 -13.29 13.39 14.42
N THR A 94 -13.56 12.11 14.56
CA THR A 94 -12.62 11.17 15.19
C THR A 94 -12.16 10.16 14.15
N PHE A 95 -10.87 10.06 13.98
CA PHE A 95 -10.21 9.02 13.19
C PHE A 95 -9.55 8.05 14.15
N THR A 96 -10.03 6.81 14.15
CA THR A 96 -9.64 5.81 15.14
C THR A 96 -8.62 4.84 14.55
N ILE A 97 -7.45 4.75 15.18
CA ILE A 97 -6.52 3.65 14.96
C ILE A 97 -7.05 2.46 15.75
N PRO A 98 -7.48 1.38 15.08
CA PRO A 98 -8.04 0.21 15.75
C PRO A 98 -6.96 -0.57 16.51
N ALA A 99 -7.40 -1.38 17.48
CA ALA A 99 -6.51 -2.31 18.18
C ALA A 99 -5.86 -3.30 17.21
N ASN A 100 -4.65 -3.74 17.51
CA ASN A 100 -3.96 -4.77 16.72
C ASN A 100 -4.73 -6.08 16.61
N SER A 101 -5.54 -6.40 17.61
CA SER A 101 -6.43 -7.58 17.58
C SER A 101 -7.53 -7.49 16.52
N SER A 102 -7.90 -6.27 16.10
CA SER A 102 -8.93 -6.03 15.08
C SER A 102 -8.32 -5.78 13.69
N VAL A 103 -7.23 -5.00 13.63
CA VAL A 103 -6.49 -4.72 12.39
C VAL A 103 -5.00 -4.81 12.69
N ALA A 104 -4.37 -5.90 12.26
CA ALA A 104 -2.96 -6.17 12.50
C ALA A 104 -2.08 -5.46 11.43
N TYR A 105 -1.88 -4.17 11.60
CA TYR A 105 -0.92 -3.45 10.75
C TYR A 105 0.50 -4.00 10.92
N PRO A 106 1.27 -4.12 9.85
CA PRO A 106 2.70 -4.45 9.94
C PRO A 106 3.49 -3.43 10.76
N ILE A 107 4.53 -3.87 11.45
CA ILE A 107 5.49 -2.95 12.10
C ILE A 107 6.15 -2.08 11.02
N GLY A 108 6.30 -0.79 11.30
CA GLY A 108 6.78 0.19 10.33
C GLY A 108 5.67 0.86 9.49
N THR A 109 4.40 0.42 9.62
CA THR A 109 3.29 1.11 8.98
C THR A 109 3.26 2.58 9.40
N ALA A 110 3.24 3.49 8.43
CA ALA A 110 3.06 4.91 8.61
C ALA A 110 1.68 5.33 8.08
N ILE A 111 0.95 6.13 8.85
CA ILE A 111 -0.33 6.72 8.46
C ILE A 111 -0.29 8.20 8.78
N THR A 112 -0.52 9.05 7.79
CA THR A 112 -0.53 10.50 7.97
C THR A 112 -1.97 10.99 8.11
N PHE A 113 -2.20 11.98 8.95
CA PHE A 113 -3.48 12.66 9.15
C PHE A 113 -3.32 14.12 8.78
N ILE A 114 -4.28 14.66 8.02
CA ILE A 114 -4.29 16.06 7.60
C ILE A 114 -5.67 16.65 7.91
N ASN A 115 -5.69 17.73 8.65
CA ASN A 115 -6.91 18.44 9.00
C ASN A 115 -6.97 19.81 8.30
N MET A 116 -7.85 19.97 7.34
CA MET A 116 -8.11 21.26 6.66
C MET A 116 -9.35 21.99 7.17
N THR A 117 -10.15 21.36 8.05
CA THR A 117 -11.32 22.00 8.65
C THR A 117 -10.96 22.96 9.79
N SER A 118 -11.83 23.90 10.10
CA SER A 118 -11.72 24.77 11.28
C SER A 118 -11.98 24.05 12.61
N GLN A 119 -12.44 22.80 12.56
CA GLN A 119 -12.71 21.99 13.74
C GLN A 119 -11.53 21.11 14.09
N VAL A 120 -11.43 20.73 15.36
CA VAL A 120 -10.40 19.78 15.82
C VAL A 120 -10.74 18.37 15.34
N VAL A 121 -9.76 17.68 14.80
CA VAL A 121 -9.82 16.25 14.52
C VAL A 121 -9.19 15.49 15.69
N THR A 122 -9.88 14.49 16.21
CA THR A 122 -9.33 13.58 17.21
C THR A 122 -8.73 12.36 16.50
N ILE A 123 -7.43 12.12 16.71
CA ILE A 123 -6.76 10.87 16.34
C ILE A 123 -6.85 9.95 17.55
N ALA A 124 -7.78 9.03 17.52
CA ALA A 124 -8.06 8.14 18.64
C ALA A 124 -7.23 6.85 18.56
N ILE A 125 -6.80 6.38 19.72
CA ILE A 125 -6.25 5.05 19.91
C ILE A 125 -7.16 4.30 20.87
N THR A 126 -7.38 3.00 20.64
CA THR A 126 -8.29 2.20 21.49
C THR A 126 -7.52 1.49 22.61
N THR A 127 -7.13 0.25 22.42
CA THR A 127 -6.42 -0.57 23.43
C THR A 127 -4.91 -0.57 23.26
N ASP A 128 -4.43 -0.27 22.06
CA ASP A 128 -3.00 -0.10 21.80
C ASP A 128 -2.49 1.19 22.44
N THR A 129 -1.19 1.35 22.57
CA THR A 129 -0.57 2.54 23.15
C THR A 129 -0.03 3.44 22.05
N MET A 130 -0.36 4.73 22.09
CA MET A 130 0.21 5.73 21.17
C MET A 130 0.96 6.79 21.97
N TYR A 131 2.27 6.89 21.74
CA TYR A 131 3.16 7.88 22.33
C TYR A 131 3.23 9.14 21.49
N LEU A 132 3.14 10.30 22.12
CA LEU A 132 3.49 11.56 21.48
C LEU A 132 5.02 11.68 21.43
N SER A 133 5.56 11.90 20.25
CA SER A 133 7.00 12.09 20.03
C SER A 133 7.53 13.25 20.89
N SER A 134 8.73 13.10 21.39
CA SER A 134 9.44 14.01 22.32
C SER A 134 8.82 14.19 23.71
N ALA A 135 7.50 14.09 23.87
CA ALA A 135 6.84 14.24 25.17
C ALA A 135 6.68 12.92 25.92
N GLY A 136 6.60 11.78 25.21
CA GLY A 136 6.40 10.44 25.79
C GLY A 136 5.02 10.22 26.40
N THR A 137 4.12 11.21 26.36
CA THR A 137 2.74 11.07 26.87
C THR A 137 1.94 10.14 25.97
N THR A 138 1.03 9.37 26.54
CA THR A 138 0.23 8.36 25.83
C THR A 138 -1.22 8.79 25.68
N GLY A 139 -1.94 8.17 24.73
CA GLY A 139 -3.37 8.34 24.51
C GLY A 139 -3.72 8.93 23.14
N SER A 140 -5.01 9.24 22.96
CA SER A 140 -5.53 9.92 21.77
C SER A 140 -5.00 11.35 21.67
N ARG A 141 -4.98 11.90 20.44
CA ARG A 141 -4.42 13.23 20.16
C ARG A 141 -5.44 14.12 19.46
N SER A 142 -5.30 15.41 19.66
CA SER A 142 -6.05 16.43 18.95
C SER A 142 -5.18 17.03 17.85
N LEU A 143 -5.73 17.17 16.63
CA LEU A 143 -5.08 17.79 15.48
C LEU A 143 -5.83 19.06 15.10
N ALA A 144 -5.19 20.20 15.27
CA ALA A 144 -5.77 21.51 14.98
C ALA A 144 -5.96 21.73 13.49
N GLN A 145 -6.68 22.79 13.11
CA GLN A 145 -6.79 23.21 11.71
C GLN A 145 -5.40 23.40 11.08
N TYR A 146 -5.27 22.98 9.83
CA TYR A 146 -4.00 22.96 9.06
C TYR A 146 -2.92 22.08 9.69
N GLY A 147 -3.29 21.28 10.66
CA GLY A 147 -2.39 20.33 11.28
C GLY A 147 -2.10 19.13 10.37
N SER A 148 -0.89 18.61 10.51
CA SER A 148 -0.46 17.37 9.88
C SER A 148 0.29 16.51 10.90
N ALA A 149 -0.06 15.25 11.02
CA ALA A 149 0.58 14.32 11.93
C ALA A 149 0.77 12.95 11.30
N THR A 150 1.86 12.27 11.63
CA THR A 150 2.12 10.90 11.17
C THR A 150 2.28 9.98 12.36
N ALA A 151 1.49 8.90 12.38
CA ALA A 151 1.60 7.81 13.31
C ALA A 151 2.37 6.65 12.67
N ILE A 152 3.41 6.15 13.36
CA ILE A 152 4.23 5.02 12.92
C ILE A 152 4.05 3.88 13.92
N LYS A 153 3.77 2.67 13.41
CA LYS A 153 3.66 1.48 14.24
C LYS A 153 5.04 0.94 14.61
N MET A 154 5.35 0.93 15.90
CA MET A 154 6.66 0.57 16.43
C MET A 154 6.77 -0.89 16.87
N THR A 155 5.70 -1.41 17.46
CA THR A 155 5.56 -2.82 17.87
C THR A 155 4.17 -3.32 17.53
N SER A 156 3.81 -4.54 17.90
CA SER A 156 2.46 -5.08 17.68
C SER A 156 1.35 -4.20 18.29
N THR A 157 1.61 -3.53 19.41
CA THR A 157 0.61 -2.75 20.15
C THR A 157 1.03 -1.31 20.45
N THR A 158 2.13 -0.83 19.84
CA THR A 158 2.69 0.50 20.15
C THR A 158 2.83 1.35 18.89
N TRP A 159 2.40 2.60 18.99
CA TRP A 159 2.51 3.63 17.97
C TRP A 159 3.28 4.82 18.51
N LEU A 160 4.01 5.50 17.62
CA LEU A 160 4.61 6.80 17.86
C LEU A 160 3.98 7.81 16.90
N ILE A 161 3.47 8.93 17.41
CA ILE A 161 2.89 9.99 16.60
C ILE A 161 3.67 11.29 16.76
N SER A 162 3.88 12.00 15.66
CA SER A 162 4.49 13.31 15.62
C SER A 162 3.81 14.18 14.56
N GLY A 163 3.85 15.51 14.74
CA GLY A 163 3.28 16.40 13.75
C GLY A 163 3.17 17.86 14.23
N SER A 164 2.74 18.72 13.30
CA SER A 164 2.45 20.13 13.57
C SER A 164 0.95 20.30 13.88
N GLY A 165 0.61 21.11 14.88
CA GLY A 165 -0.76 21.28 15.34
C GLY A 165 -1.33 20.08 16.11
N LEU A 166 -0.46 19.19 16.59
CA LEU A 166 -0.81 18.00 17.37
C LEU A 166 -0.62 18.29 18.86
N THR A 167 -1.62 17.90 19.67
CA THR A 167 -1.59 18.03 21.15
C THR A 167 -2.14 16.75 21.80
#